data_24d9ebb15304cc839c6c3daf45b31587
#
_entry.id   24d9ebb15304cc839c6c3daf45b31587
#
_cell.length_a   1.000
_cell.length_b   1.000
_cell.length_c   1.000
_cell.angle_alpha   90.00
_cell.angle_beta   90.00
_cell.angle_gamma   90.00
#
_symmetry.space_group_name_H-M   'P 1'
#
loop_
_entity.id
_entity.type
_entity.pdbx_description
1 polymer ?
#
loop_
_entity_poly.entity_id
_entity_poly.type
_entity_poly.pdbx_seq_one_letter_code
_entity_poly.pdbx_strand_id
1 'polypeptide(L)'
;MTLIDTPLIETSLIDIGANLTHDSFDHDREAVLQRARGAGVGRMIVTGACRAHSPRALILAQTYPGELFATAGVHPHHATEYTDECDAEMRALHAHPEVVAVGECGLDYNRDFSPRPAQRKAFERQLQLAADTGKPHALKPLFLHQRDAHEDFMAMMKNFDGRLGPAVVHCFTGTREELFAYLDQDWHIGITGWLCDERRGTHLRELVKHIPANRLMIETDAPYLLPRTVRPQPSHRRNEPMYLAHIVEELARDRGETVEAVAASTSATATAFFRLPPAAAAT
;
A
#
# COMPACT_ATOMS: atom_id res chain seq x y z
N MET A 1 -5.40 -17.85 29.41
CA MET A 1 -4.84 -17.15 28.24
C MET A 1 -5.69 -15.92 28.06
N THR A 2 -5.26 -14.82 28.63
CA THR A 2 -6.00 -13.54 28.64
C THR A 2 -5.91 -12.96 27.24
N LEU A 3 -7.05 -12.86 26.57
CA LEU A 3 -7.20 -12.03 25.37
C LEU A 3 -6.78 -10.62 25.78
N ILE A 4 -5.85 -10.03 25.04
CA ILE A 4 -5.48 -8.63 25.19
C ILE A 4 -6.78 -7.87 24.92
N ASP A 5 -7.28 -7.11 25.91
CA ASP A 5 -8.33 -6.11 25.73
C ASP A 5 -7.75 -4.98 24.85
N THR A 6 -7.62 -5.26 23.55
CA THR A 6 -7.45 -4.18 22.57
C THR A 6 -8.81 -3.52 22.48
N PRO A 7 -8.94 -2.21 22.73
CA PRO A 7 -10.20 -1.52 22.57
C PRO A 7 -10.71 -1.79 21.14
N LEU A 8 -11.96 -2.23 21.04
CA LEU A 8 -12.62 -2.43 19.75
C LEU A 8 -12.60 -1.09 19.01
N ILE A 9 -11.78 -0.99 17.97
CA ILE A 9 -11.77 0.16 17.08
C ILE A 9 -13.13 0.11 16.36
N GLU A 10 -14.04 1.02 16.67
CA GLU A 10 -15.37 1.07 16.04
C GLU A 10 -15.27 1.33 14.53
N THR A 11 -14.21 2.00 14.09
CA THR A 11 -13.94 2.26 12.68
C THR A 11 -13.22 1.08 12.05
N SER A 12 -13.81 0.49 11.02
CA SER A 12 -13.16 -0.57 10.23
C SER A 12 -11.88 -0.04 9.56
N LEU A 13 -10.73 -0.64 9.91
CA LEU A 13 -9.43 -0.30 9.33
C LEU A 13 -9.31 -0.75 7.88
N ILE A 14 -8.53 -0.02 7.09
CA ILE A 14 -8.19 -0.37 5.71
C ILE A 14 -6.67 -0.54 5.60
N ASP A 15 -6.23 -1.75 5.28
CA ASP A 15 -4.84 -2.04 4.91
C ASP A 15 -4.64 -1.74 3.43
N ILE A 16 -3.88 -0.69 3.10
CA ILE A 16 -3.74 -0.28 1.69
C ILE A 16 -2.69 -1.09 0.92
N GLY A 17 -1.94 -1.97 1.58
CA GLY A 17 -0.91 -2.79 0.93
C GLY A 17 -0.64 -4.08 1.68
N ALA A 18 -1.20 -5.20 1.19
CA ALA A 18 -0.93 -6.54 1.70
C ALA A 18 -0.66 -7.52 0.55
N ASN A 19 0.47 -8.22 0.59
CA ASN A 19 0.87 -9.17 -0.44
C ASN A 19 0.21 -10.55 -0.19
N LEU A 20 -1.14 -10.59 -0.13
CA LEU A 20 -1.91 -11.80 0.18
C LEU A 20 -1.76 -12.92 -0.86
N THR A 21 -1.18 -12.63 -2.02
CA THR A 21 -0.84 -13.65 -3.03
C THR A 21 0.51 -14.32 -2.79
N HIS A 22 1.27 -13.87 -1.79
CA HIS A 22 2.57 -14.45 -1.43
C HIS A 22 2.40 -15.89 -0.92
N ASP A 23 3.32 -16.77 -1.31
CA ASP A 23 3.28 -18.24 -1.05
C ASP A 23 3.19 -18.57 0.45
N SER A 24 3.72 -17.71 1.32
CA SER A 24 3.64 -17.93 2.77
C SER A 24 2.20 -17.94 3.32
N PHE A 25 1.22 -17.48 2.53
CA PHE A 25 -0.20 -17.48 2.89
C PHE A 25 -0.99 -18.61 2.24
N ASP A 26 -0.42 -19.37 1.32
CA ASP A 26 -1.18 -20.34 0.53
C ASP A 26 -1.89 -21.41 1.37
N HIS A 27 -1.31 -21.79 2.51
CA HIS A 27 -1.85 -22.84 3.36
C HIS A 27 -2.85 -22.37 4.42
N ASP A 28 -2.91 -21.04 4.73
CA ASP A 28 -3.75 -20.53 5.83
C ASP A 28 -4.39 -19.16 5.54
N ARG A 29 -4.46 -18.74 4.28
CA ARG A 29 -4.97 -17.40 3.86
C ARG A 29 -6.33 -17.06 4.46
N GLU A 30 -7.27 -18.02 4.46
CA GLU A 30 -8.59 -17.79 5.08
C GLU A 30 -8.49 -17.51 6.58
N ALA A 31 -7.65 -18.25 7.29
CA ALA A 31 -7.42 -18.00 8.71
C ALA A 31 -6.73 -16.64 8.96
N VAL A 32 -5.84 -16.20 8.06
CA VAL A 32 -5.23 -14.85 8.09
C VAL A 32 -6.31 -13.78 7.94
N LEU A 33 -7.23 -13.92 6.97
CA LEU A 33 -8.34 -12.99 6.77
C LEU A 33 -9.27 -12.95 7.99
N GLN A 34 -9.58 -14.11 8.59
CA GLN A 34 -10.39 -14.16 9.82
C GLN A 34 -9.72 -13.44 10.99
N ARG A 35 -8.40 -13.61 11.17
CA ARG A 35 -7.65 -12.87 12.19
C ARG A 35 -7.63 -11.36 11.93
N ALA A 36 -7.52 -10.95 10.66
CA ALA A 36 -7.59 -9.55 10.27
C ALA A 36 -8.94 -8.92 10.63
N ARG A 37 -10.05 -9.59 10.26
CA ARG A 37 -11.41 -9.17 10.63
C ARG A 37 -11.56 -9.06 12.17
N GLY A 38 -11.07 -10.06 12.90
CA GLY A 38 -11.09 -10.05 14.36
C GLY A 38 -10.26 -8.93 15.01
N ALA A 39 -9.29 -8.38 14.28
CA ALA A 39 -8.50 -7.22 14.69
C ALA A 39 -9.04 -5.87 14.17
N GLY A 40 -10.24 -5.84 13.58
CA GLY A 40 -10.87 -4.64 13.07
C GLY A 40 -10.43 -4.22 11.65
N VAL A 41 -9.65 -5.05 10.95
CA VAL A 41 -9.27 -4.79 9.55
C VAL A 41 -10.37 -5.34 8.63
N GLY A 42 -11.22 -4.45 8.15
CA GLY A 42 -12.40 -4.84 7.37
C GLY A 42 -12.19 -4.80 5.85
N ARG A 43 -11.16 -4.11 5.39
CA ARG A 43 -10.83 -4.01 3.95
C ARG A 43 -9.34 -4.06 3.74
N MET A 44 -8.93 -4.63 2.60
CA MET A 44 -7.52 -4.72 2.24
C MET A 44 -7.33 -4.52 0.74
N ILE A 45 -6.25 -3.84 0.37
CA ILE A 45 -5.79 -3.74 -1.01
C ILE A 45 -4.70 -4.80 -1.20
N VAL A 46 -5.00 -5.81 -2.00
CA VAL A 46 -4.05 -6.88 -2.34
C VAL A 46 -3.06 -6.37 -3.37
N THR A 47 -1.80 -6.34 -3.03
CA THR A 47 -0.75 -5.78 -3.89
C THR A 47 -0.44 -6.73 -5.06
N GLY A 48 -0.60 -6.22 -6.28
CA GLY A 48 -0.11 -6.84 -7.50
C GLY A 48 1.26 -6.29 -7.84
N ALA A 49 2.32 -7.08 -7.58
CA ALA A 49 3.71 -6.63 -7.68
C ALA A 49 4.50 -7.23 -8.86
N CYS A 50 3.91 -8.13 -9.63
CA CYS A 50 4.54 -8.73 -10.82
C CYS A 50 3.49 -9.38 -11.73
N ARG A 51 3.96 -9.81 -12.91
CA ARG A 51 3.12 -10.49 -13.92
C ARG A 51 2.33 -11.68 -13.36
N ALA A 52 2.92 -12.44 -12.44
CA ALA A 52 2.27 -13.61 -11.83
C ALA A 52 1.29 -13.24 -10.70
N HIS A 53 1.60 -12.21 -9.90
CA HIS A 53 0.81 -11.87 -8.73
C HIS A 53 -0.38 -10.95 -9.04
N SER A 54 -0.28 -10.05 -10.02
CA SER A 54 -1.37 -9.13 -10.36
C SER A 54 -2.68 -9.85 -10.76
N PRO A 55 -2.69 -10.90 -11.59
CA PRO A 55 -3.91 -11.67 -11.84
C PRO A 55 -4.44 -12.39 -10.60
N ARG A 56 -3.54 -12.93 -9.74
CA ARG A 56 -3.93 -13.59 -8.48
C ARG A 56 -4.57 -12.61 -7.50
N ALA A 57 -4.08 -11.36 -7.46
CA ALA A 57 -4.67 -10.30 -6.64
C ALA A 57 -6.11 -9.98 -7.08
N LEU A 58 -6.34 -9.87 -8.40
CA LEU A 58 -7.70 -9.71 -8.95
C LEU A 58 -8.61 -10.88 -8.57
N ILE A 59 -8.15 -12.13 -8.70
CA ILE A 59 -8.94 -13.32 -8.33
C ILE A 59 -9.33 -13.27 -6.85
N LEU A 60 -8.40 -12.89 -5.96
CA LEU A 60 -8.72 -12.74 -4.54
C LEU A 60 -9.76 -11.63 -4.30
N ALA A 61 -9.62 -10.48 -4.96
CA ALA A 61 -10.58 -9.38 -4.84
C ALA A 61 -11.99 -9.80 -5.31
N GLN A 62 -12.08 -10.59 -6.37
CA GLN A 62 -13.35 -11.15 -6.86
C GLN A 62 -13.92 -12.25 -5.95
N THR A 63 -13.07 -12.97 -5.22
CA THR A 63 -13.49 -14.01 -4.28
C THR A 63 -14.08 -13.41 -3.00
N TYR A 64 -13.61 -12.22 -2.59
CA TYR A 64 -14.07 -11.51 -1.37
C TYR A 64 -14.57 -10.10 -1.72
N PRO A 65 -15.72 -9.99 -2.43
CA PRO A 65 -16.23 -8.71 -2.93
C PRO A 65 -16.57 -7.75 -1.79
N GLY A 66 -16.09 -6.50 -1.93
CA GLY A 66 -16.30 -5.45 -0.93
C GLY A 66 -15.33 -5.48 0.26
N GLU A 67 -14.61 -6.57 0.46
CA GLU A 67 -13.56 -6.72 1.48
C GLU A 67 -12.16 -6.58 0.86
N LEU A 68 -11.89 -7.29 -0.24
CA LEU A 68 -10.62 -7.22 -0.93
C LEU A 68 -10.75 -6.45 -2.24
N PHE A 69 -9.74 -5.65 -2.50
CA PHE A 69 -9.51 -4.95 -3.75
C PHE A 69 -8.08 -5.26 -4.21
N ALA A 70 -7.73 -4.91 -5.44
CA ALA A 70 -6.41 -5.25 -5.98
C ALA A 70 -5.72 -4.01 -6.56
N THR A 71 -4.40 -4.03 -6.57
CA THR A 71 -3.60 -3.27 -7.52
C THR A 71 -3.12 -4.17 -8.64
N ALA A 72 -2.72 -3.62 -9.77
CA ALA A 72 -2.04 -4.34 -10.83
C ALA A 72 -0.86 -3.53 -11.35
N GLY A 73 0.33 -4.15 -11.32
CA GLY A 73 1.57 -3.52 -11.74
C GLY A 73 2.75 -4.47 -11.68
N VAL A 74 3.94 -3.92 -11.94
CA VAL A 74 5.21 -4.62 -11.87
C VAL A 74 6.20 -3.80 -11.06
N HIS A 75 6.51 -4.32 -9.89
CA HIS A 75 7.49 -3.76 -8.95
C HIS A 75 8.88 -3.64 -9.60
N PRO A 76 9.70 -2.64 -9.25
CA PRO A 76 11.05 -2.48 -9.80
C PRO A 76 11.93 -3.71 -9.71
N HIS A 77 11.73 -4.60 -8.74
CA HIS A 77 12.47 -5.87 -8.65
C HIS A 77 12.23 -6.80 -9.84
N HIS A 78 11.07 -6.71 -10.48
CA HIS A 78 10.62 -7.51 -11.61
C HIS A 78 10.61 -6.73 -12.94
N ALA A 79 11.24 -5.57 -12.99
CA ALA A 79 11.15 -4.65 -14.13
C ALA A 79 11.60 -5.28 -15.47
N THR A 80 12.49 -6.26 -15.45
CA THR A 80 12.91 -7.00 -16.65
C THR A 80 11.79 -7.86 -17.27
N GLU A 81 10.72 -8.16 -16.51
CA GLU A 81 9.56 -8.91 -16.97
C GLU A 81 8.56 -8.03 -17.74
N TYR A 82 8.72 -6.69 -17.72
CA TYR A 82 7.79 -5.76 -18.33
C TYR A 82 7.98 -5.67 -19.85
N THR A 83 7.46 -6.67 -20.55
CA THR A 83 7.42 -6.76 -22.03
C THR A 83 6.15 -6.15 -22.60
N ASP A 84 5.96 -6.19 -23.93
CA ASP A 84 4.73 -5.73 -24.57
C ASP A 84 3.53 -6.63 -24.20
N GLU A 85 3.77 -7.90 -24.06
CA GLU A 85 2.74 -8.86 -23.60
C GLU A 85 2.34 -8.57 -22.15
N CYS A 86 3.31 -8.29 -21.27
CA CYS A 86 3.04 -7.91 -19.90
C CYS A 86 2.23 -6.60 -19.84
N ASP A 87 2.57 -5.60 -20.64
CA ASP A 87 1.80 -4.35 -20.72
C ASP A 87 0.34 -4.60 -21.13
N ALA A 88 0.13 -5.43 -22.14
CA ALA A 88 -1.22 -5.79 -22.60
C ALA A 88 -2.01 -6.54 -21.49
N GLU A 89 -1.37 -7.45 -20.75
CA GLU A 89 -1.98 -8.14 -19.62
C GLU A 89 -2.34 -7.16 -18.50
N MET A 90 -1.44 -6.23 -18.12
CA MET A 90 -1.73 -5.23 -17.11
C MET A 90 -2.90 -4.34 -17.54
N ARG A 91 -2.95 -3.88 -18.80
CA ARG A 91 -4.08 -3.11 -19.34
C ARG A 91 -5.40 -3.87 -19.23
N ALA A 92 -5.41 -5.16 -19.52
CA ALA A 92 -6.60 -6.01 -19.36
C ALA A 92 -7.06 -6.08 -17.90
N LEU A 93 -6.15 -6.25 -16.94
CA LEU A 93 -6.47 -6.25 -15.51
C LEU A 93 -7.10 -4.93 -15.07
N HIS A 94 -6.62 -3.80 -15.58
CA HIS A 94 -7.18 -2.48 -15.24
C HIS A 94 -8.59 -2.21 -15.78
N ALA A 95 -9.15 -3.07 -16.64
CA ALA A 95 -10.56 -3.01 -17.04
C ALA A 95 -11.52 -3.48 -15.93
N HIS A 96 -11.02 -4.23 -14.94
CA HIS A 96 -11.83 -4.75 -13.83
C HIS A 96 -12.00 -3.69 -12.73
N PRO A 97 -13.21 -3.51 -12.17
CA PRO A 97 -13.48 -2.53 -11.13
C PRO A 97 -12.79 -2.84 -9.79
N GLU A 98 -12.50 -4.12 -9.53
CA GLU A 98 -11.78 -4.55 -8.34
C GLU A 98 -10.30 -4.14 -8.34
N VAL A 99 -9.72 -3.86 -9.51
CA VAL A 99 -8.37 -3.31 -9.63
C VAL A 99 -8.46 -1.79 -9.47
N VAL A 100 -8.15 -1.31 -8.27
CA VAL A 100 -8.41 0.08 -7.85
C VAL A 100 -7.23 1.02 -8.06
N ALA A 101 -6.03 0.53 -8.33
CA ALA A 101 -4.83 1.36 -8.56
C ALA A 101 -3.86 0.72 -9.55
N VAL A 102 -3.09 1.57 -10.25
CA VAL A 102 -1.94 1.16 -11.04
C VAL A 102 -0.72 1.04 -10.14
N GLY A 103 -0.12 -0.12 -10.08
CA GLY A 103 1.01 -0.46 -9.22
C GLY A 103 0.82 -1.86 -8.60
N GLU A 104 1.76 -2.32 -7.86
CA GLU A 104 2.93 -1.62 -7.36
C GLU A 104 3.95 -1.37 -8.48
N CYS A 105 4.37 -0.13 -8.65
CA CYS A 105 5.38 0.25 -9.64
C CYS A 105 6.25 1.39 -9.11
N GLY A 106 7.39 1.62 -9.73
CA GLY A 106 8.31 2.67 -9.30
C GLY A 106 9.78 2.31 -9.49
N LEU A 107 10.63 2.77 -8.56
CA LEU A 107 12.08 2.59 -8.60
C LEU A 107 12.64 2.12 -7.25
N ASP A 108 13.57 1.16 -7.27
CA ASP A 108 14.33 0.69 -6.10
C ASP A 108 15.83 0.60 -6.47
N TYR A 109 16.60 1.63 -6.09
CA TYR A 109 18.04 1.68 -6.29
C TYR A 109 18.83 1.18 -5.06
N ASN A 110 18.12 0.76 -4.01
CA ASN A 110 18.71 0.11 -2.86
C ASN A 110 19.03 -1.37 -3.13
N ARG A 111 18.07 -2.08 -3.73
CA ARG A 111 18.20 -3.51 -4.03
C ARG A 111 18.82 -3.78 -5.40
N ASP A 112 18.49 -2.95 -6.40
CA ASP A 112 18.95 -3.10 -7.79
C ASP A 112 18.77 -4.53 -8.36
N PHE A 113 17.69 -5.26 -7.97
CA PHE A 113 17.43 -6.61 -8.46
C PHE A 113 17.17 -6.66 -9.95
N SER A 114 16.56 -5.62 -10.52
CA SER A 114 16.57 -5.36 -11.96
C SER A 114 17.51 -4.19 -12.26
N PRO A 115 18.18 -4.18 -13.43
CA PRO A 115 19.01 -3.05 -13.83
C PRO A 115 18.21 -1.73 -13.85
N ARG A 116 18.79 -0.63 -13.39
CA ARG A 116 18.10 0.70 -13.33
C ARG A 116 17.51 1.14 -14.66
N PRO A 117 18.14 0.95 -15.83
CA PRO A 117 17.50 1.26 -17.11
C PRO A 117 16.21 0.48 -17.36
N ALA A 118 16.15 -0.81 -16.95
CA ALA A 118 14.95 -1.62 -17.04
C ALA A 118 13.87 -1.12 -16.07
N GLN A 119 14.25 -0.76 -14.83
CA GLN A 119 13.33 -0.18 -13.86
C GLN A 119 12.70 1.11 -14.41
N ARG A 120 13.51 2.05 -14.92
CA ARG A 120 13.00 3.30 -15.51
C ARG A 120 12.06 3.04 -16.70
N LYS A 121 12.43 2.12 -17.60
CA LYS A 121 11.59 1.77 -18.75
C LYS A 121 10.25 1.16 -18.30
N ALA A 122 10.27 0.22 -17.36
CA ALA A 122 9.05 -0.39 -16.85
C ALA A 122 8.17 0.62 -16.11
N PHE A 123 8.76 1.51 -15.33
CA PHE A 123 8.04 2.56 -14.62
C PHE A 123 7.40 3.56 -15.60
N GLU A 124 8.14 4.07 -16.59
CA GLU A 124 7.61 4.96 -17.63
C GLU A 124 6.40 4.36 -18.34
N ARG A 125 6.48 3.08 -18.72
CA ARG A 125 5.37 2.39 -19.39
C ARG A 125 4.14 2.26 -18.48
N GLN A 126 4.33 2.03 -17.19
CA GLN A 126 3.22 1.95 -16.22
C GLN A 126 2.63 3.35 -15.94
N LEU A 127 3.42 4.41 -15.95
CA LEU A 127 2.92 5.79 -15.94
C LEU A 127 2.10 6.10 -17.19
N GLN A 128 2.56 5.66 -18.38
CA GLN A 128 1.80 5.81 -19.61
C GLN A 128 0.48 5.00 -19.55
N LEU A 129 0.52 3.77 -19.05
CA LEU A 129 -0.69 2.96 -18.80
C LEU A 129 -1.67 3.72 -17.89
N ALA A 130 -1.19 4.29 -16.79
CA ALA A 130 -2.01 5.06 -15.87
C ALA A 130 -2.64 6.28 -16.52
N ALA A 131 -1.89 6.99 -17.38
CA ALA A 131 -2.39 8.12 -18.14
C ALA A 131 -3.46 7.73 -19.18
N ASP A 132 -3.41 6.49 -19.68
CA ASP A 132 -4.33 5.96 -20.69
C ASP A 132 -5.60 5.32 -20.09
N THR A 133 -5.58 4.91 -18.79
CA THR A 133 -6.63 4.08 -18.18
C THR A 133 -7.86 4.82 -17.70
N GLY A 134 -8.07 6.07 -18.07
CA GLY A 134 -9.24 6.78 -17.60
C GLY A 134 -9.67 7.98 -18.41
N LYS A 135 -10.89 8.45 -18.15
CA LYS A 135 -11.30 9.79 -18.54
C LYS A 135 -10.62 10.81 -17.62
N PRO A 136 -10.38 12.06 -18.02
CA PRO A 136 -9.63 13.06 -17.25
C PRO A 136 -10.01 13.22 -15.77
N HIS A 137 -11.25 12.89 -15.38
CA HIS A 137 -11.72 12.97 -13.99
C HIS A 137 -11.89 11.60 -13.31
N ALA A 138 -11.43 10.52 -13.95
CA ALA A 138 -11.60 9.15 -13.46
C ALA A 138 -10.34 8.29 -13.61
N LEU A 139 -9.16 8.92 -13.73
CA LEU A 139 -7.88 8.22 -13.76
C LEU A 139 -7.71 7.39 -12.48
N LYS A 140 -7.22 6.17 -12.63
CA LYS A 140 -6.92 5.32 -11.46
C LYS A 140 -5.78 5.93 -10.65
N PRO A 141 -5.84 5.81 -9.32
CA PRO A 141 -4.71 6.18 -8.46
C PRO A 141 -3.47 5.36 -8.78
N LEU A 142 -2.32 5.90 -8.40
CA LEU A 142 -1.02 5.24 -8.49
C LEU A 142 -0.61 4.72 -7.10
N PHE A 143 -0.16 3.47 -7.04
CA PHE A 143 0.43 2.83 -5.86
C PHE A 143 1.93 2.67 -6.10
N LEU A 144 2.73 3.58 -5.52
CA LEU A 144 4.10 3.85 -5.95
C LEU A 144 5.14 3.39 -4.93
N HIS A 145 6.14 2.67 -5.42
CA HIS A 145 7.35 2.29 -4.71
C HIS A 145 8.51 3.25 -5.03
N GLN A 146 9.15 3.81 -4.02
CA GLN A 146 10.40 4.56 -4.19
C GLN A 146 11.37 4.19 -3.07
N ARG A 147 12.61 3.81 -3.46
CA ARG A 147 13.68 3.57 -2.50
C ARG A 147 15.04 3.94 -3.11
N ASP A 148 15.71 4.91 -2.48
CA ASP A 148 17.03 5.42 -2.87
C ASP A 148 17.09 5.88 -4.36
N ALA A 149 15.96 6.33 -4.92
CA ALA A 149 15.79 6.71 -6.33
C ALA A 149 15.04 8.04 -6.52
N HIS A 150 14.98 8.88 -5.48
CA HIS A 150 14.11 10.06 -5.42
C HIS A 150 14.24 10.99 -6.63
N GLU A 151 15.47 11.33 -7.05
CA GLU A 151 15.70 12.28 -8.15
C GLU A 151 15.12 11.77 -9.47
N ASP A 152 15.47 10.54 -9.88
CA ASP A 152 14.92 9.92 -11.09
C ASP A 152 13.40 9.74 -10.99
N PHE A 153 12.92 9.32 -9.81
CA PHE A 153 11.50 9.12 -9.57
C PHE A 153 10.69 10.41 -9.76
N MET A 154 11.12 11.51 -9.14
CA MET A 154 10.47 12.81 -9.30
C MET A 154 10.55 13.34 -10.74
N ALA A 155 11.72 13.19 -11.38
CA ALA A 155 11.89 13.61 -12.78
C ALA A 155 10.94 12.84 -13.71
N MET A 156 10.77 11.54 -13.51
CA MET A 156 9.87 10.71 -14.32
C MET A 156 8.41 11.08 -14.08
N MET A 157 7.99 11.25 -12.83
CA MET A 157 6.62 11.68 -12.50
C MET A 157 6.28 13.03 -13.13
N LYS A 158 7.22 13.98 -13.10
CA LYS A 158 7.06 15.30 -13.71
C LYS A 158 6.79 15.26 -15.23
N ASN A 159 7.34 14.27 -15.95
CA ASN A 159 7.07 14.09 -17.39
C ASN A 159 5.61 13.76 -17.69
N PHE A 160 4.84 13.36 -16.68
CA PHE A 160 3.42 13.04 -16.78
C PHE A 160 2.51 14.02 -16.04
N ASP A 161 3.03 15.19 -15.65
CA ASP A 161 2.28 16.19 -14.92
C ASP A 161 0.93 16.52 -15.57
N GLY A 162 -0.13 16.61 -14.77
CA GLY A 162 -1.50 16.83 -15.22
C GLY A 162 -2.15 15.66 -15.98
N ARG A 163 -1.45 14.53 -16.16
CA ARG A 163 -1.92 13.35 -16.90
C ARG A 163 -2.20 12.13 -16.01
N LEU A 164 -1.84 12.19 -14.74
CA LEU A 164 -1.96 11.08 -13.78
C LEU A 164 -3.09 11.31 -12.79
N GLY A 165 -3.61 10.22 -12.25
CA GLY A 165 -4.50 10.23 -11.08
C GLY A 165 -3.74 10.56 -9.79
N PRO A 166 -4.43 10.58 -8.63
CA PRO A 166 -3.79 10.78 -7.34
C PRO A 166 -2.75 9.67 -7.10
N ALA A 167 -1.68 9.99 -6.36
CA ALA A 167 -0.59 9.07 -6.07
C ALA A 167 -0.44 8.83 -4.58
N VAL A 168 -0.07 7.61 -4.19
CA VAL A 168 0.45 7.28 -2.87
C VAL A 168 1.85 6.71 -3.00
N VAL A 169 2.80 7.29 -2.27
CA VAL A 169 4.11 6.67 -2.04
C VAL A 169 3.92 5.72 -0.87
N HIS A 170 3.78 4.42 -1.18
CA HIS A 170 3.56 3.39 -0.19
C HIS A 170 4.86 3.04 0.54
N CYS A 171 4.73 2.43 1.71
CA CYS A 171 5.86 1.98 2.53
C CYS A 171 6.96 3.05 2.67
N PHE A 172 6.55 4.30 2.94
CA PHE A 172 7.48 5.42 3.00
C PHE A 172 8.53 5.21 4.09
N THR A 173 9.80 5.29 3.71
CA THR A 173 10.97 5.16 4.59
C THR A 173 12.01 6.24 4.34
N GLY A 174 11.65 7.26 3.56
CA GLY A 174 12.53 8.31 3.08
C GLY A 174 12.88 9.39 4.08
N THR A 175 13.54 10.42 3.60
CA THR A 175 13.97 11.58 4.38
C THR A 175 12.85 12.61 4.56
N ARG A 176 13.12 13.65 5.36
CA ARG A 176 12.23 14.79 5.54
C ARG A 176 12.01 15.53 4.21
N GLU A 177 13.08 15.74 3.47
CA GLU A 177 13.08 16.44 2.19
C GLU A 177 12.21 15.71 1.17
N GLU A 178 12.33 14.38 1.09
CA GLU A 178 11.52 13.53 0.23
C GLU A 178 10.04 13.59 0.63
N LEU A 179 9.74 13.50 1.93
CA LEU A 179 8.37 13.63 2.43
C LEU A 179 7.71 14.93 1.95
N PHE A 180 8.37 16.07 2.18
CA PHE A 180 7.81 17.35 1.79
C PHE A 180 7.70 17.49 0.28
N ALA A 181 8.67 16.99 -0.50
CA ALA A 181 8.59 16.98 -1.95
C ALA A 181 7.35 16.22 -2.46
N TYR A 182 6.97 15.11 -1.81
CA TYR A 182 5.75 14.37 -2.16
C TYR A 182 4.48 15.10 -1.72
N LEU A 183 4.47 15.67 -0.52
CA LEU A 183 3.32 16.45 -0.02
C LEU A 183 3.07 17.71 -0.86
N ASP A 184 4.13 18.37 -1.36
CA ASP A 184 4.03 19.52 -2.27
C ASP A 184 3.39 19.17 -3.63
N GLN A 185 3.44 17.88 -4.02
CA GLN A 185 2.72 17.36 -5.19
C GLN A 185 1.30 16.89 -4.85
N ASP A 186 0.81 17.15 -3.65
CA ASP A 186 -0.49 16.69 -3.15
C ASP A 186 -0.61 15.15 -3.09
N TRP A 187 0.53 14.44 -3.00
CA TRP A 187 0.53 12.98 -2.91
C TRP A 187 0.27 12.48 -1.50
N HIS A 188 -0.19 11.25 -1.43
CA HIS A 188 -0.44 10.53 -0.19
C HIS A 188 0.76 9.71 0.24
N ILE A 189 0.83 9.40 1.52
CA ILE A 189 1.92 8.65 2.14
C ILE A 189 1.35 7.43 2.85
N GLY A 190 1.88 6.25 2.52
CA GLY A 190 1.58 4.98 3.20
C GLY A 190 2.63 4.68 4.28
N ILE A 191 2.18 4.39 5.49
CA ILE A 191 3.04 4.06 6.64
C ILE A 191 2.85 2.62 7.04
N THR A 192 3.97 1.89 7.16
CA THR A 192 4.04 0.47 7.52
C THR A 192 4.54 0.26 8.95
N GLY A 193 4.67 -1.00 9.35
CA GLY A 193 5.39 -1.43 10.55
C GLY A 193 6.88 -1.04 10.60
N TRP A 194 7.41 -0.41 9.56
CA TRP A 194 8.75 0.21 9.61
C TRP A 194 8.84 1.29 10.69
N LEU A 195 7.76 2.03 10.93
CA LEU A 195 7.64 2.97 12.05
C LEU A 195 8.00 2.32 13.41
N CYS A 196 7.69 1.04 13.55
CA CYS A 196 7.91 0.26 14.76
C CYS A 196 9.33 -0.37 14.85
N ASP A 197 10.23 -0.12 13.89
CA ASP A 197 11.63 -0.60 13.94
C ASP A 197 12.50 0.45 14.63
N GLU A 198 12.82 0.18 15.90
CA GLU A 198 13.63 1.07 16.75
C GLU A 198 15.07 1.29 16.26
N ARG A 199 15.52 0.50 15.28
CA ARG A 199 16.87 0.61 14.70
C ARG A 199 16.91 1.47 13.44
N ARG A 200 15.82 1.46 12.64
CA ARG A 200 15.79 2.04 11.30
C ARG A 200 14.62 2.99 11.06
N GLY A 201 13.56 2.90 11.87
CA GLY A 201 12.32 3.65 11.70
C GLY A 201 12.21 4.88 12.62
N THR A 202 13.20 5.16 13.49
CA THR A 202 13.09 6.21 14.50
C THR A 202 12.87 7.61 13.91
N HIS A 203 13.43 7.90 12.74
CA HIS A 203 13.23 9.17 12.04
C HIS A 203 11.77 9.36 11.59
N LEU A 204 11.06 8.27 11.27
CA LEU A 204 9.66 8.34 10.85
C LEU A 204 8.74 8.85 11.96
N ARG A 205 9.05 8.60 13.23
CA ARG A 205 8.25 9.04 14.39
C ARG A 205 8.09 10.56 14.44
N GLU A 206 9.10 11.30 14.00
CA GLU A 206 9.00 12.75 13.87
C GLU A 206 8.32 13.14 12.55
N LEU A 207 8.58 12.42 11.47
CA LEU A 207 8.07 12.77 10.15
C LEU A 207 6.55 12.59 10.04
N VAL A 208 5.98 11.54 10.67
CA VAL A 208 4.53 11.29 10.61
C VAL A 208 3.67 12.41 11.19
N LYS A 209 4.24 13.26 12.05
CA LYS A 209 3.58 14.46 12.61
C LYS A 209 3.32 15.54 11.54
N HIS A 210 4.09 15.52 10.45
CA HIS A 210 3.99 16.49 9.37
C HIS A 210 3.06 16.04 8.23
N ILE A 211 2.61 14.80 8.24
CA ILE A 211 1.69 14.31 7.20
C ILE A 211 0.27 14.76 7.55
N PRO A 212 -0.40 15.54 6.66
CA PRO A 212 -1.80 15.89 6.86
C PRO A 212 -2.69 14.65 6.99
N ALA A 213 -3.70 14.69 7.84
CA ALA A 213 -4.58 13.54 8.10
C ALA A 213 -5.23 13.00 6.81
N ASN A 214 -5.59 13.90 5.87
CA ASN A 214 -6.15 13.54 4.56
C ASN A 214 -5.12 13.16 3.50
N ARG A 215 -3.85 12.95 3.89
CA ARG A 215 -2.77 12.45 3.03
C ARG A 215 -2.08 11.23 3.63
N LEU A 216 -2.51 10.81 4.81
CA LEU A 216 -1.94 9.69 5.55
C LEU A 216 -2.79 8.44 5.35
N MET A 217 -2.15 7.34 4.99
CA MET A 217 -2.73 6.00 4.94
C MET A 217 -1.82 5.00 5.66
N ILE A 218 -2.34 3.85 5.99
CA ILE A 218 -1.66 2.80 6.74
C ILE A 218 -1.70 1.47 6.01
N GLU A 219 -0.69 0.67 6.19
CA GLU A 219 -0.55 -0.63 5.56
C GLU A 219 0.34 -1.58 6.36
N THR A 220 0.20 -2.86 6.13
CA THR A 220 1.08 -3.85 6.75
C THR A 220 2.28 -4.20 5.89
N ASP A 221 2.12 -4.17 4.57
CA ASP A 221 3.05 -4.77 3.61
C ASP A 221 3.30 -6.27 3.91
N ALA A 222 2.32 -6.93 4.54
CA ALA A 222 2.42 -8.34 4.90
C ALA A 222 2.69 -9.22 3.66
N PRO A 223 3.58 -10.24 3.76
CA PRO A 223 4.17 -10.87 4.95
C PRO A 223 5.43 -10.18 5.48
N TYR A 224 5.81 -9.04 4.96
CA TYR A 224 7.01 -8.29 5.34
C TYR A 224 6.73 -7.37 6.53
N LEU A 225 7.77 -6.77 7.10
CA LEU A 225 7.72 -5.66 8.05
C LEU A 225 6.87 -5.91 9.31
N LEU A 226 6.88 -7.14 9.86
CA LEU A 226 6.25 -7.42 11.15
C LEU A 226 6.70 -6.38 12.18
N PRO A 227 5.76 -5.63 12.82
CA PRO A 227 6.12 -4.58 13.75
C PRO A 227 6.93 -5.13 14.93
N ARG A 228 8.09 -4.56 15.17
CA ARG A 228 9.04 -5.06 16.20
C ARG A 228 8.59 -4.77 17.63
N THR A 229 7.67 -3.84 17.79
CA THR A 229 7.11 -3.44 19.10
C THR A 229 5.94 -4.31 19.56
N VAL A 230 5.41 -5.20 18.71
CA VAL A 230 4.34 -6.15 19.09
C VAL A 230 4.76 -7.01 20.28
N ARG A 231 3.88 -7.12 21.28
CA ARG A 231 4.08 -7.93 22.48
C ARG A 231 2.83 -8.76 22.81
N PRO A 232 2.94 -10.05 23.15
CA PRO A 232 4.16 -10.87 23.07
C PRO A 232 4.64 -11.00 21.64
N GLN A 233 5.95 -11.10 21.43
CA GLN A 233 6.47 -11.31 20.07
C GLN A 233 5.96 -12.63 19.48
N PRO A 234 5.43 -12.62 18.24
CA PRO A 234 5.07 -13.86 17.55
C PRO A 234 6.27 -14.81 17.43
N SER A 235 6.00 -16.12 17.46
CA SER A 235 7.03 -17.14 17.28
C SER A 235 7.62 -17.20 15.87
N HIS A 236 6.96 -16.57 14.91
CA HIS A 236 7.37 -16.46 13.51
C HIS A 236 7.63 -14.99 13.11
N ARG A 237 8.28 -14.79 11.96
CA ARG A 237 8.59 -13.46 11.43
C ARG A 237 7.60 -12.97 10.36
N ARG A 238 6.62 -13.78 10.00
CA ARG A 238 5.61 -13.44 9.00
C ARG A 238 4.68 -12.37 9.58
N ASN A 239 4.61 -11.24 8.89
CA ASN A 239 3.60 -10.23 9.17
C ASN A 239 2.24 -10.67 8.64
N GLU A 240 1.17 -10.15 9.24
CA GLU A 240 -0.22 -10.38 8.83
C GLU A 240 -1.03 -9.09 8.93
N PRO A 241 -2.10 -8.93 8.14
CA PRO A 241 -2.95 -7.74 8.20
C PRO A 241 -3.52 -7.45 9.59
N MET A 242 -3.68 -8.46 10.46
CA MET A 242 -4.14 -8.26 11.85
C MET A 242 -3.26 -7.28 12.65
N TYR A 243 -1.98 -7.15 12.29
CA TYR A 243 -1.06 -6.25 12.98
C TYR A 243 -1.20 -4.79 12.55
N LEU A 244 -2.11 -4.47 11.62
CA LEU A 244 -2.43 -3.09 11.25
C LEU A 244 -2.94 -2.29 12.46
N ALA A 245 -3.74 -2.92 13.34
CA ALA A 245 -4.22 -2.30 14.58
C ALA A 245 -3.07 -1.80 15.45
N HIS A 246 -2.00 -2.61 15.58
CA HIS A 246 -0.80 -2.22 16.32
C HIS A 246 -0.06 -1.03 15.65
N ILE A 247 -0.02 -0.99 14.31
CA ILE A 247 0.58 0.15 13.58
C ILE A 247 -0.21 1.43 13.85
N VAL A 248 -1.55 1.37 13.90
CA VAL A 248 -2.41 2.50 14.27
C VAL A 248 -2.09 3.02 15.67
N GLU A 249 -1.94 2.12 16.66
CA GLU A 249 -1.61 2.48 18.04
C GLU A 249 -0.27 3.22 18.14
N GLU A 250 0.77 2.71 17.47
CA GLU A 250 2.09 3.34 17.43
C GLU A 250 2.04 4.70 16.73
N LEU A 251 1.33 4.77 15.59
CA LEU A 251 1.18 5.99 14.82
C LEU A 251 0.41 7.08 15.61
N ALA A 252 -0.67 6.69 16.30
CA ALA A 252 -1.45 7.59 17.16
C ALA A 252 -0.58 8.18 18.28
N ARG A 253 0.23 7.32 18.93
CA ARG A 253 1.19 7.76 19.96
C ARG A 253 2.19 8.77 19.43
N ASP A 254 2.80 8.46 18.26
CA ASP A 254 3.83 9.33 17.68
C ASP A 254 3.26 10.66 17.20
N ARG A 255 2.00 10.67 16.72
CA ARG A 255 1.29 11.89 16.31
C ARG A 255 0.67 12.69 17.46
N GLY A 256 0.53 12.08 18.66
CA GLY A 256 -0.18 12.68 19.80
C GLY A 256 -1.69 12.78 19.56
N GLU A 257 -2.25 11.87 18.78
CA GLU A 257 -3.67 11.73 18.47
C GLU A 257 -4.28 10.51 19.15
N THR A 258 -5.62 10.39 19.18
CA THR A 258 -6.25 9.14 19.65
C THR A 258 -6.22 8.07 18.57
N VAL A 259 -6.26 6.80 18.99
CA VAL A 259 -6.30 5.64 18.08
C VAL A 259 -7.51 5.71 17.15
N GLU A 260 -8.67 6.12 17.69
CA GLU A 260 -9.93 6.26 16.95
C GLU A 260 -9.83 7.36 15.88
N ALA A 261 -9.20 8.49 16.22
CA ALA A 261 -9.01 9.61 15.28
C ALA A 261 -8.11 9.19 14.10
N VAL A 262 -7.00 8.50 14.39
CA VAL A 262 -6.09 8.00 13.35
C VAL A 262 -6.77 6.91 12.51
N ALA A 263 -7.46 5.97 13.14
CA ALA A 263 -8.22 4.92 12.44
C ALA A 263 -9.27 5.52 11.50
N ALA A 264 -10.04 6.49 11.98
CA ALA A 264 -11.08 7.15 11.20
C ALA A 264 -10.51 7.94 10.02
N SER A 265 -9.47 8.75 10.27
CA SER A 265 -8.87 9.61 9.23
C SER A 265 -8.18 8.80 8.14
N THR A 266 -7.38 7.79 8.51
CA THR A 266 -6.66 6.95 7.54
C THR A 266 -7.61 6.10 6.71
N SER A 267 -8.68 5.54 7.31
CA SER A 267 -9.69 4.76 6.60
C SER A 267 -10.54 5.64 5.67
N ALA A 268 -10.89 6.87 6.08
CA ALA A 268 -11.58 7.82 5.23
C ALA A 268 -10.70 8.24 4.04
N THR A 269 -9.41 8.52 4.29
CA THR A 269 -8.42 8.85 3.26
C THR A 269 -8.29 7.72 2.25
N ALA A 270 -8.11 6.47 2.70
CA ALA A 270 -7.99 5.31 1.83
C ALA A 270 -9.28 5.08 1.00
N THR A 271 -10.46 5.22 1.63
CA THR A 271 -11.76 5.09 0.94
C THR A 271 -11.89 6.12 -0.19
N ALA A 272 -11.56 7.38 0.08
CA ALA A 272 -11.62 8.45 -0.92
C ALA A 272 -10.58 8.25 -2.03
N PHE A 273 -9.33 7.93 -1.65
CA PHE A 273 -8.22 7.74 -2.58
C PHE A 273 -8.47 6.63 -3.58
N PHE A 274 -8.84 5.43 -3.11
CA PHE A 274 -9.11 4.27 -3.96
C PHE A 274 -10.54 4.25 -4.51
N ARG A 275 -11.39 5.24 -4.15
CA ARG A 275 -12.81 5.30 -4.53
C ARG A 275 -13.55 4.01 -4.18
N LEU A 276 -13.29 3.50 -2.97
CA LEU A 276 -13.92 2.27 -2.51
C LEU A 276 -15.44 2.48 -2.31
N PRO A 277 -16.26 1.48 -2.62
CA PRO A 277 -17.70 1.56 -2.36
C PRO A 277 -17.97 1.76 -0.86
N PRO A 278 -19.12 2.30 -0.47
CA PRO A 278 -19.52 2.31 0.93
C PRO A 278 -19.37 0.93 1.57
N ALA A 279 -18.98 0.87 2.86
CA ALA A 279 -18.98 -0.40 3.58
C ALA A 279 -20.38 -0.99 3.53
N ALA A 280 -20.49 -2.29 3.26
CA ALA A 280 -21.77 -2.97 3.42
C ALA A 280 -22.26 -2.75 4.87
N ALA A 281 -23.52 -2.36 5.02
CA ALA A 281 -24.11 -2.28 6.36
C ALA A 281 -23.96 -3.64 7.04
N ALA A 282 -23.45 -3.66 8.27
CA ALA A 282 -23.43 -4.89 9.07
C ALA A 282 -24.88 -5.39 9.20
N THR A 283 -25.17 -6.54 8.59
CA THR A 283 -26.48 -7.21 8.69
C THR A 283 -26.52 -8.05 9.95
#